data_6b730aed1cad561e7f7fcd63d0366521
#
_entry.id   6b730aed1cad561e7f7fcd63d0366521
#
_cell.length_a   1.000
_cell.length_b   1.000
_cell.length_c   1.000
_cell.angle_alpha   90.00
_cell.angle_beta   90.00
_cell.angle_gamma   90.00
#
_symmetry.space_group_name_H-M   'P 1'
#
loop_
_entity.id
_entity.type
_entity.pdbx_description
1 polymer ?
#
loop_
_entity_poly.entity_id
_entity_poly.type
_entity_poly.pdbx_seq_one_letter_code
_entity_poly.pdbx_strand_id
1 'polypeptide(L)'
;MKYIHAAGSSKNGQIAAKLVWSYFVKNVDDTYNLTLKDIEDVDIYQVWHCYILGNEKWLMATTYPDGMYYEVTYNKAKDEWYFDAYQKVKNLKVSSDIIDNLI
;
A
#
# COMPACT_ATOMS: atom_id res chain seq x y z
N MET A 1 -11.38 6.51 7.78
CA MET A 1 -10.57 5.55 7.00
C MET A 1 -11.47 4.48 6.39
N LYS A 2 -11.28 4.20 5.14
CA LYS A 2 -12.01 3.17 4.41
C LYS A 2 -10.99 2.31 3.66
N TYR A 3 -11.19 0.99 3.67
CA TYR A 3 -10.37 0.07 2.89
C TYR A 3 -11.09 -0.30 1.59
N ILE A 4 -10.50 0.05 0.46
CA ILE A 4 -11.03 -0.19 -0.88
C ILE A 4 -10.26 -1.35 -1.52
N HIS A 5 -11.00 -2.38 -1.97
CA HIS A 5 -10.41 -3.58 -2.56
C HIS A 5 -11.28 -4.07 -3.72
N ALA A 6 -10.67 -4.78 -4.67
CA ALA A 6 -11.34 -5.17 -5.90
C ALA A 6 -12.27 -6.38 -5.76
N ALA A 7 -12.03 -7.27 -4.81
CA ALA A 7 -12.66 -8.60 -4.76
C ALA A 7 -13.21 -9.00 -3.40
N GLY A 8 -13.72 -8.07 -2.63
CA GLY A 8 -14.18 -8.36 -1.27
C GLY A 8 -13.01 -8.44 -0.28
N SER A 9 -13.24 -8.04 0.96
CA SER A 9 -12.18 -8.04 1.97
C SER A 9 -12.12 -9.38 2.69
N SER A 10 -10.95 -10.02 2.64
CA SER A 10 -10.66 -11.12 3.54
C SER A 10 -10.26 -10.57 4.92
N LYS A 11 -10.31 -11.42 5.92
CA LYS A 11 -9.84 -11.08 7.28
C LYS A 11 -8.38 -10.61 7.24
N ASN A 12 -7.54 -11.33 6.52
CA ASN A 12 -6.12 -10.99 6.41
C ASN A 12 -5.90 -9.68 5.64
N GLY A 13 -6.70 -9.41 4.61
CA GLY A 13 -6.65 -8.14 3.90
C GLY A 13 -6.99 -6.96 4.79
N GLN A 14 -7.93 -7.13 5.69
CA GLN A 14 -8.27 -6.09 6.66
C GLN A 14 -7.16 -5.86 7.69
N ILE A 15 -6.48 -6.93 8.12
CA ILE A 15 -5.31 -6.81 9.00
C ILE A 15 -4.19 -6.05 8.29
N ALA A 16 -3.93 -6.38 7.02
CA ALA A 16 -2.94 -5.67 6.22
C ALA A 16 -3.26 -4.17 6.12
N ALA A 17 -4.53 -3.83 5.87
CA ALA A 17 -4.97 -2.44 5.82
C ALA A 17 -4.79 -1.73 7.16
N LYS A 18 -5.02 -2.40 8.28
CA LYS A 18 -4.79 -1.84 9.61
C LYS A 18 -3.32 -1.52 9.86
N LEU A 19 -2.42 -2.37 9.38
CA LEU A 19 -0.98 -2.13 9.49
C LEU A 19 -0.59 -0.87 8.70
N VAL A 20 -1.09 -0.74 7.49
CA VAL A 20 -0.87 0.46 6.66
C VAL A 20 -1.42 1.70 7.35
N TRP A 21 -2.63 1.63 7.86
CA TRP A 21 -3.27 2.75 8.56
C TRP A 21 -2.48 3.18 9.79
N SER A 22 -2.04 2.23 10.60
CA SER A 22 -1.26 2.50 11.80
C SER A 22 0.04 3.23 11.48
N TYR A 23 0.74 2.78 10.44
CA TYR A 23 1.96 3.44 9.98
C TYR A 23 1.68 4.85 9.45
N PHE A 24 0.64 4.99 8.61
CA PHE A 24 0.27 6.25 7.99
C PHE A 24 -0.04 7.31 9.06
N VAL A 25 -0.89 6.98 10.02
CA VAL A 25 -1.29 7.92 11.09
C VAL A 25 -0.09 8.40 11.88
N LYS A 26 0.85 7.51 12.21
CA LYS A 26 2.04 7.88 12.97
C LYS A 26 2.98 8.79 12.22
N ASN A 27 3.10 8.61 10.91
CA ASN A 27 4.13 9.29 10.13
C ASN A 27 3.64 10.55 9.44
N VAL A 28 2.38 10.56 8.98
CA VAL A 28 1.84 11.72 8.25
C VAL A 28 1.56 12.90 9.18
N ASP A 29 1.10 12.63 10.39
CA ASP A 29 0.75 13.68 11.36
C ASP A 29 1.95 14.58 11.66
N ASP A 30 3.12 13.97 11.90
CA ASP A 30 4.35 14.69 12.21
C ASP A 30 4.95 15.42 10.99
N THR A 31 4.76 14.88 9.80
CA THR A 31 5.40 15.38 8.58
C THR A 31 4.58 16.46 7.88
N TYR A 32 3.25 16.30 7.82
CA TYR A 32 2.39 17.14 6.99
C TYR A 32 1.45 18.02 7.80
N ASN A 33 1.48 17.93 9.12
CA ASN A 33 0.69 18.77 10.03
C ASN A 33 -0.82 18.71 9.71
N LEU A 34 -1.33 17.51 9.45
CA LEU A 34 -2.74 17.30 9.14
C LEU A 34 -3.61 17.30 10.40
N THR A 35 -4.84 17.75 10.25
CA THR A 35 -5.84 17.65 11.33
C THR A 35 -6.37 16.21 11.41
N LEU A 36 -7.01 15.87 12.53
CA LEU A 36 -7.65 14.55 12.67
C LEU A 36 -8.70 14.29 11.61
N LYS A 37 -9.44 15.32 11.20
CA LYS A 37 -10.43 15.20 10.12
C LYS A 37 -9.77 14.89 8.79
N ASP A 38 -8.65 15.55 8.47
CA ASP A 38 -7.90 15.29 7.24
C ASP A 38 -7.44 13.85 7.19
N ILE A 39 -6.96 13.32 8.32
CA ILE A 39 -6.50 11.94 8.43
C ILE A 39 -7.66 10.95 8.23
N GLU A 40 -8.82 11.22 8.83
CA GLU A 40 -9.99 10.36 8.72
C GLU A 40 -10.53 10.27 7.29
N ASP A 41 -10.36 11.32 6.49
CA ASP A 41 -10.81 11.36 5.10
C ASP A 41 -9.88 10.57 4.16
N VAL A 42 -8.72 10.11 4.63
CA VAL A 42 -7.80 9.30 3.84
C VAL A 42 -8.28 7.85 3.82
N ASP A 43 -8.34 7.28 2.64
CA ASP A 43 -8.69 5.89 2.44
C ASP A 43 -7.46 5.06 2.04
N ILE A 44 -7.53 3.76 2.31
CA ILE A 44 -6.51 2.81 1.90
C ILE A 44 -7.08 1.98 0.74
N TYR A 45 -6.32 1.80 -0.31
CA TYR A 45 -6.74 0.96 -1.41
C TYR A 45 -5.70 -0.11 -1.74
N GLN A 46 -6.19 -1.25 -2.21
CA GLN A 46 -5.36 -2.36 -2.65
C GLN A 46 -4.94 -2.13 -4.10
N VAL A 47 -3.62 -2.11 -4.33
CA VAL A 47 -3.07 -2.04 -5.69
C VAL A 47 -3.05 -3.44 -6.30
N TRP A 48 -2.53 -4.43 -5.57
CA TRP A 48 -2.60 -5.83 -5.96
C TRP A 48 -2.52 -6.73 -4.72
N HIS A 49 -2.90 -8.00 -4.93
CA HIS A 49 -2.87 -9.05 -3.93
C HIS A 49 -2.48 -10.36 -4.61
N CYS A 50 -1.60 -11.12 -4.01
CA CYS A 50 -1.18 -12.40 -4.57
C CYS A 50 -0.72 -13.38 -3.50
N TYR A 51 -0.61 -14.64 -3.92
CA TYR A 51 0.01 -15.70 -3.13
C TYR A 51 1.29 -16.12 -3.86
N ILE A 52 2.41 -16.14 -3.15
CA ILE A 52 3.68 -16.52 -3.73
C ILE A 52 4.55 -17.24 -2.69
N LEU A 53 5.06 -18.41 -3.04
CA LEU A 53 5.99 -19.20 -2.20
C LEU A 53 5.48 -19.39 -0.76
N GLY A 54 4.17 -19.66 -0.62
CA GLY A 54 3.55 -19.88 0.69
C GLY A 54 3.24 -18.61 1.47
N ASN A 55 3.47 -17.45 0.88
CA ASN A 55 3.17 -16.16 1.49
C ASN A 55 1.97 -15.51 0.81
N GLU A 56 1.21 -14.76 1.57
CA GLU A 56 0.17 -13.89 1.04
C GLU A 56 0.68 -12.45 1.06
N LYS A 57 0.57 -11.73 -0.06
CA LYS A 57 1.13 -10.38 -0.20
C LYS A 57 0.10 -9.40 -0.72
N TRP A 58 0.18 -8.18 -0.20
CA TRP A 58 -0.62 -7.04 -0.64
C TRP A 58 0.31 -5.87 -0.92
N LEU A 59 0.08 -5.19 -2.04
CA LEU A 59 0.58 -3.84 -2.23
C LEU A 59 -0.58 -2.88 -2.04
N MET A 60 -0.41 -1.93 -1.15
CA MET A 60 -1.44 -0.97 -0.78
C MET A 60 -0.92 0.45 -0.87
N ALA A 61 -1.83 1.38 -1.04
CA ALA A 61 -1.53 2.80 -1.00
C ALA A 61 -2.67 3.55 -0.31
N THR A 62 -2.44 4.81 0.01
CA THR A 62 -3.48 5.67 0.56
C THR A 62 -3.90 6.70 -0.49
N THR A 63 -5.07 7.30 -0.29
CA THR A 63 -5.53 8.38 -1.15
C THR A 63 -4.79 9.69 -0.89
N TYR A 64 -3.95 9.75 0.14
CA TYR A 64 -3.10 10.91 0.40
C TYR A 64 -1.96 10.94 -0.64
N PRO A 65 -1.71 12.10 -1.30
CA PRO A 65 -0.77 12.16 -2.42
C PRO A 65 0.70 12.32 -1.96
N ASP A 66 1.20 11.37 -1.20
CA ASP A 66 2.58 11.38 -0.69
C ASP A 66 3.55 10.50 -1.49
N GLY A 67 3.05 9.78 -2.50
CA GLY A 67 3.86 8.89 -3.31
C GLY A 67 4.32 7.62 -2.60
N MET A 68 3.72 7.29 -1.46
CA MET A 68 4.08 6.10 -0.70
C MET A 68 3.29 4.88 -1.16
N TYR A 69 3.98 3.73 -1.15
CA TYR A 69 3.38 2.40 -1.31
C TYR A 69 3.80 1.52 -0.16
N TYR A 70 2.93 0.58 0.21
CA TYR A 70 3.15 -0.30 1.35
C TYR A 70 2.96 -1.74 0.90
N GLU A 71 3.98 -2.57 1.13
CA GLU A 71 3.89 -4.00 0.86
C GLU A 71 3.74 -4.73 2.18
N VAL A 72 2.65 -5.46 2.33
CA VAL A 72 2.39 -6.28 3.52
C VAL A 72 2.50 -7.73 3.12
N THR A 73 3.22 -8.51 3.90
CA THR A 73 3.41 -9.94 3.66
C THR A 73 2.99 -10.71 4.89
N TYR A 74 2.17 -11.75 4.70
CA TYR A 74 1.84 -12.69 5.76
C TYR A 74 2.46 -14.06 5.43
N ASN A 75 3.31 -14.55 6.32
CA ASN A 75 3.88 -15.88 6.25
C ASN A 75 3.05 -16.80 7.14
N LYS A 76 2.16 -17.58 6.53
CA LYS A 76 1.21 -18.44 7.25
C LYS A 76 1.93 -19.53 8.05
N ALA A 77 3.00 -20.09 7.51
CA ALA A 77 3.72 -21.19 8.17
C ALA A 77 4.34 -20.76 9.50
N LYS A 78 4.79 -19.50 9.59
CA LYS A 78 5.39 -18.94 10.79
C LYS A 78 4.45 -18.04 11.57
N ASP A 79 3.27 -17.75 11.02
CA ASP A 79 2.31 -16.79 11.56
C ASP A 79 2.98 -15.43 11.84
N GLU A 80 3.68 -14.92 10.84
CA GLU A 80 4.43 -13.67 10.93
C GLU A 80 3.99 -12.70 9.84
N TRP A 81 3.97 -11.43 10.19
CA TRP A 81 3.64 -10.33 9.27
C TRP A 81 4.90 -9.48 9.05
N TYR A 82 5.10 -9.08 7.80
CA TYR A 82 6.17 -8.16 7.41
C TYR A 82 5.56 -6.95 6.74
N PHE A 83 6.13 -5.79 7.02
CA PHE A 83 5.63 -4.51 6.52
C PHE A 83 6.79 -3.73 5.91
N ASP A 84 6.64 -3.34 4.65
CA ASP A 84 7.62 -2.55 3.93
C ASP A 84 6.96 -1.27 3.40
N ALA A 85 7.61 -0.13 3.61
CA ALA A 85 7.16 1.16 3.11
C ALA A 85 8.12 1.63 2.01
N TYR A 86 7.56 1.98 0.83
CA TYR A 86 8.33 2.42 -0.33
C TYR A 86 7.92 3.81 -0.74
N GLN A 87 8.90 4.65 -1.05
CA GLN A 87 8.67 5.97 -1.62
C GLN A 87 8.80 5.88 -3.14
N LYS A 88 7.77 6.31 -3.88
CA LYS A 88 7.86 6.42 -5.33
C LYS A 88 8.89 7.51 -5.68
N VAL A 89 9.93 7.14 -6.40
CA VAL A 89 11.01 8.06 -6.76
C VAL A 89 10.71 8.77 -8.07
N LYS A 90 10.12 8.07 -9.03
CA LYS A 90 9.92 8.62 -10.36
C LYS A 90 8.78 7.93 -11.09
N ASN A 91 8.07 8.70 -11.91
CA ASN A 91 7.10 8.18 -12.87
C ASN A 91 7.45 8.71 -14.25
N LEU A 92 7.75 7.82 -15.20
CA LEU A 92 8.10 8.18 -16.56
C LEU A 92 7.02 7.74 -17.53
N LYS A 93 6.64 8.63 -18.42
CA LYS A 93 5.79 8.28 -19.54
C LYS A 93 6.70 7.81 -20.68
N VAL A 94 6.47 6.58 -21.16
CA VAL A 94 7.22 6.00 -22.27
C VAL A 94 6.24 5.56 -23.34
N SER A 95 6.38 6.07 -24.56
CA SER A 95 5.53 5.63 -25.66
C SER A 95 6.00 4.28 -26.20
N SER A 96 5.07 3.51 -26.78
CA SER A 96 5.39 2.18 -27.32
C SER A 96 6.44 2.21 -28.42
N ASP A 97 6.47 3.29 -29.22
CA ASP A 97 7.45 3.45 -30.32
C ASP A 97 8.89 3.47 -29.82
N ILE A 98 9.11 3.97 -28.61
CA ILE A 98 10.44 4.10 -28.03
C ILE A 98 10.91 2.76 -27.47
N ILE A 99 9.97 1.94 -26.99
CA ILE A 99 10.30 0.68 -26.32
C ILE A 99 11.09 -0.27 -27.23
N ASP A 100 10.74 -0.32 -28.51
CA ASP A 100 11.42 -1.19 -29.50
C ASP A 100 12.89 -0.80 -29.71
N ASN A 101 13.29 0.40 -29.33
CA ASN A 101 14.64 0.91 -29.47
C ASN A 101 15.43 0.88 -28.16
N LEU A 102 14.85 0.38 -27.07
CA LEU A 102 15.54 0.21 -25.80
C LEU A 102 16.45 -1.02 -25.84
N ILE A 103 17.56 -0.93 -25.17
CA ILE A 103 18.52 -2.02 -25.07
C ILE A 103 18.29 -2.83 -23.82
#